data_894db4f9509148c22de871a1ae889f13
#
_entry.id   894db4f9509148c22de871a1ae889f13
#
_cell.length_a   1.000
_cell.length_b   1.000
_cell.length_c   1.000
_cell.angle_alpha   90.00
_cell.angle_beta   90.00
_cell.angle_gamma   90.00
#
_symmetry.space_group_name_H-M   'P 1'
#
loop_
_entity.id
_entity.type
_entity.pdbx_description
1 polymer ?
#
loop_
_entity_poly.entity_id
_entity_poly.type
_entity_poly.pdbx_seq_one_letter_code
_entity_poly.pdbx_strand_id
1 'polypeptide(L)'
;TVQSLLNMGSEVSEIAIKGHDYRDTGRLFEVVKQAAGEEVEVKTWAELDSYLGLMLGVMDGFVLVWVVVIFLALSFGLVNTLMMAVFERVREFGLMQALGMKPSAIMYQVLLESVMLLLLGLLAGNLLAIFSIWPIQDGIDLSAVAQGMEMMGVSSILYPALKLKDIVLANVVVIFLGILTSLLPAWRASQYRPVEAIAKT
;
A
#
# COMPACT_ATOMS: atom_id res chain seq x y z
N THR A 1 -41.12 -22.75 -13.28
CA THR A 1 -39.70 -22.58 -12.92
C THR A 1 -38.86 -23.39 -13.91
N VAL A 2 -37.58 -23.01 -14.13
CA VAL A 2 -36.67 -23.73 -15.03
C VAL A 2 -36.51 -25.19 -14.62
N GLN A 3 -36.51 -25.51 -13.34
CA GLN A 3 -36.45 -26.86 -12.80
C GLN A 3 -37.62 -27.75 -13.28
N SER A 4 -38.84 -27.20 -13.39
CA SER A 4 -39.99 -27.96 -13.88
C SER A 4 -39.93 -28.22 -15.38
N LEU A 5 -39.28 -27.36 -16.15
CA LEU A 5 -39.04 -27.54 -17.58
C LEU A 5 -37.96 -28.59 -17.86
N LEU A 6 -36.97 -28.67 -17.00
CA LEU A 6 -35.84 -29.60 -17.08
C LEU A 6 -36.13 -30.96 -16.38
N ASN A 7 -37.27 -31.12 -15.78
CA ASN A 7 -37.69 -32.33 -15.05
C ASN A 7 -36.72 -32.74 -13.92
N MET A 8 -36.09 -31.75 -13.28
CA MET A 8 -35.03 -31.95 -12.26
C MET A 8 -35.58 -32.25 -10.85
N GLY A 9 -36.91 -32.22 -10.62
CA GLY A 9 -37.48 -32.49 -9.30
C GLY A 9 -36.96 -31.52 -8.23
N SER A 10 -36.29 -32.06 -7.20
CA SER A 10 -35.61 -31.28 -6.11
C SER A 10 -34.09 -31.17 -6.29
N GLU A 11 -33.57 -31.62 -7.42
CA GLU A 11 -32.14 -31.60 -7.68
C GLU A 11 -31.65 -30.19 -8.02
N VAL A 12 -30.42 -29.88 -7.67
CA VAL A 12 -29.75 -28.59 -7.90
C VAL A 12 -28.49 -28.85 -8.76
N SER A 13 -28.36 -28.11 -9.85
CA SER A 13 -27.25 -28.28 -10.77
C SER A 13 -25.94 -27.64 -10.24
N GLU A 14 -26.08 -26.53 -9.48
CA GLU A 14 -24.95 -25.73 -9.01
C GLU A 14 -25.31 -25.02 -7.71
N ILE A 15 -24.38 -24.94 -6.78
CA ILE A 15 -24.49 -24.18 -5.52
C ILE A 15 -23.39 -23.15 -5.48
N ALA A 16 -23.75 -21.88 -5.56
CA ALA A 16 -22.82 -20.78 -5.42
C ALA A 16 -22.66 -20.36 -3.94
N ILE A 17 -21.44 -20.41 -3.42
CA ILE A 17 -21.12 -20.02 -2.05
C ILE A 17 -20.34 -18.70 -2.08
N LYS A 18 -20.89 -17.65 -1.45
CA LYS A 18 -20.24 -16.34 -1.38
C LYS A 18 -19.47 -16.18 -0.08
N GLY A 19 -18.17 -15.94 -0.19
CA GLY A 19 -17.32 -15.54 0.93
C GLY A 19 -17.36 -14.03 1.21
N HIS A 20 -16.73 -13.61 2.30
CA HIS A 20 -16.63 -12.19 2.68
C HIS A 20 -15.62 -11.42 1.82
N ASP A 21 -14.57 -12.07 1.36
CA ASP A 21 -13.51 -11.48 0.54
C ASP A 21 -13.20 -12.40 -0.64
N TYR A 22 -13.24 -11.87 -1.85
CA TYR A 22 -12.95 -12.63 -3.08
C TYR A 22 -11.47 -13.07 -3.17
N ARG A 23 -10.57 -12.45 -2.40
CA ARG A 23 -9.14 -12.80 -2.33
C ARG A 23 -8.84 -13.92 -1.35
N ASP A 24 -9.69 -14.13 -0.33
CA ASP A 24 -9.53 -15.19 0.67
C ASP A 24 -10.36 -16.43 0.31
N THR A 25 -10.26 -16.84 -0.95
CA THR A 25 -10.98 -18.03 -1.45
C THR A 25 -10.33 -19.32 -1.00
N GLY A 26 -9.03 -19.34 -0.72
CA GLY A 26 -8.30 -20.57 -0.40
C GLY A 26 -8.81 -21.28 0.85
N ARG A 27 -9.04 -20.55 1.93
CA ARG A 27 -9.55 -21.12 3.17
C ARG A 27 -11.01 -21.60 3.03
N LEU A 28 -11.84 -20.80 2.36
CA LEU A 28 -13.22 -21.17 2.08
C LEU A 28 -13.30 -22.41 1.19
N PHE A 29 -12.46 -22.48 0.16
CA PHE A 29 -12.34 -23.62 -0.75
C PHE A 29 -12.04 -24.90 -0.01
N GLU A 30 -11.05 -24.92 0.89
CA GLU A 30 -10.70 -26.11 1.67
C GLU A 30 -11.86 -26.57 2.57
N VAL A 31 -12.52 -25.65 3.26
CA VAL A 31 -13.69 -25.97 4.11
C VAL A 31 -14.84 -26.54 3.29
N VAL A 32 -15.15 -25.91 2.15
CA VAL A 32 -16.24 -26.37 1.28
C VAL A 32 -15.90 -27.71 0.65
N LYS A 33 -14.66 -27.92 0.20
CA LYS A 33 -14.19 -29.18 -0.37
C LYS A 33 -14.28 -30.35 0.62
N GLN A 34 -13.92 -30.10 1.89
CA GLN A 34 -14.06 -31.09 2.96
C GLN A 34 -15.55 -31.43 3.25
N ALA A 35 -16.41 -30.43 3.18
CA ALA A 35 -17.86 -30.62 3.44
C ALA A 35 -18.60 -31.26 2.26
N ALA A 36 -18.16 -31.01 1.03
CA ALA A 36 -18.82 -31.51 -0.18
C ALA A 36 -18.52 -33.00 -0.48
N GLY A 37 -17.42 -33.53 0.04
CA GLY A 37 -16.99 -34.89 -0.26
C GLY A 37 -16.39 -35.04 -1.66
N GLU A 38 -16.13 -36.31 -2.08
CA GLU A 38 -15.48 -36.61 -3.37
C GLU A 38 -16.46 -36.63 -4.55
N GLU A 39 -17.77 -36.63 -4.30
CA GLU A 39 -18.78 -36.74 -5.36
C GLU A 39 -19.13 -35.40 -6.03
N VAL A 40 -18.70 -34.28 -5.44
CA VAL A 40 -19.03 -32.92 -5.91
C VAL A 40 -17.76 -32.18 -6.31
N GLU A 41 -17.73 -31.68 -7.52
CA GLU A 41 -16.63 -30.86 -8.01
C GLU A 41 -16.73 -29.44 -7.43
N VAL A 42 -15.74 -29.04 -6.63
CA VAL A 42 -15.66 -27.69 -6.06
C VAL A 42 -14.66 -26.89 -6.89
N LYS A 43 -15.11 -25.74 -7.40
CA LYS A 43 -14.26 -24.81 -8.17
C LYS A 43 -14.28 -23.43 -7.56
N THR A 44 -13.17 -22.74 -7.57
CA THR A 44 -13.11 -21.32 -7.25
C THR A 44 -13.64 -20.50 -8.44
N TRP A 45 -14.12 -19.29 -8.16
CA TRP A 45 -14.58 -18.36 -9.20
C TRP A 45 -13.46 -18.08 -10.26
N ALA A 46 -12.17 -18.06 -9.82
CA ALA A 46 -11.02 -17.85 -10.70
C ALA A 46 -10.73 -19.06 -11.63
N GLU A 47 -11.11 -20.27 -11.22
CA GLU A 47 -11.03 -21.48 -12.06
C GLU A 47 -12.21 -21.56 -13.03
N LEU A 48 -13.41 -21.10 -12.60
CA LEU A 48 -14.58 -21.03 -13.46
C LEU A 48 -14.44 -20.01 -14.58
N ASP A 49 -13.90 -18.83 -14.24
CA ASP A 49 -13.63 -17.76 -15.20
C ASP A 49 -12.15 -17.36 -15.17
N SER A 50 -11.34 -18.07 -15.93
CA SER A 50 -9.90 -17.82 -16.07
C SER A 50 -9.60 -16.41 -16.57
N TYR A 51 -10.49 -15.80 -17.37
CA TYR A 51 -10.31 -14.44 -17.86
C TYR A 51 -10.45 -13.41 -16.75
N LEU A 52 -11.46 -13.54 -15.90
CA LEU A 52 -11.62 -12.68 -14.70
C LEU A 52 -10.46 -12.85 -13.73
N GLY A 53 -10.00 -14.08 -13.52
CA GLY A 53 -8.84 -14.36 -12.68
C GLY A 53 -7.56 -13.67 -13.18
N LEU A 54 -7.30 -13.76 -14.46
CA LEU A 54 -6.16 -13.08 -15.11
C LEU A 54 -6.30 -11.55 -15.06
N MET A 55 -7.49 -11.03 -15.34
CA MET A 55 -7.75 -9.59 -15.31
C MET A 55 -7.50 -8.99 -13.93
N LEU A 56 -7.97 -9.64 -12.86
CA LEU A 56 -7.73 -9.18 -11.50
C LEU A 56 -6.25 -9.29 -11.11
N GLY A 57 -5.55 -10.35 -11.53
CA GLY A 57 -4.11 -10.47 -11.33
C GLY A 57 -3.31 -9.37 -12.04
N VAL A 58 -3.71 -8.98 -13.24
CA VAL A 58 -3.13 -7.84 -13.97
C VAL A 58 -3.41 -6.53 -13.23
N MET A 59 -4.63 -6.31 -12.72
CA MET A 59 -4.97 -5.12 -11.94
C MET A 59 -4.13 -5.01 -10.66
N ASP A 60 -3.93 -6.11 -9.93
CA ASP A 60 -3.05 -6.12 -8.75
C ASP A 60 -1.59 -5.78 -9.14
N GLY A 61 -1.13 -6.27 -10.29
CA GLY A 61 0.17 -5.90 -10.86
C GLY A 61 0.28 -4.41 -11.19
N PHE A 62 -0.74 -3.82 -11.78
CA PHE A 62 -0.79 -2.37 -12.04
C PHE A 62 -0.72 -1.55 -10.75
N VAL A 63 -1.47 -1.93 -9.71
CA VAL A 63 -1.43 -1.27 -8.41
C VAL A 63 -0.02 -1.30 -7.84
N LEU A 64 0.67 -2.45 -7.92
CA LEU A 64 2.05 -2.59 -7.46
C LEU A 64 3.01 -1.67 -8.23
N VAL A 65 2.89 -1.58 -9.56
CA VAL A 65 3.71 -0.67 -10.37
C VAL A 65 3.48 0.78 -9.96
N TRP A 66 2.23 1.22 -9.79
CA TRP A 66 1.91 2.58 -9.34
C TRP A 66 2.48 2.87 -7.95
N VAL A 67 2.36 1.93 -7.02
CA VAL A 67 2.95 2.07 -5.69
C VAL A 67 4.46 2.28 -5.79
N VAL A 68 5.16 1.48 -6.58
CA VAL A 68 6.62 1.62 -6.79
C VAL A 68 6.97 2.98 -7.40
N VAL A 69 6.25 3.42 -8.43
CA VAL A 69 6.48 4.73 -9.09
C VAL A 69 6.27 5.88 -8.10
N ILE A 70 5.18 5.86 -7.34
CA ILE A 70 4.88 6.89 -6.33
C ILE A 70 5.99 6.90 -5.27
N PHE A 71 6.43 5.73 -4.78
CA PHE A 71 7.50 5.64 -3.80
C PHE A 71 8.83 6.16 -4.31
N LEU A 72 9.20 5.86 -5.55
CA LEU A 72 10.41 6.41 -6.17
C LEU A 72 10.32 7.94 -6.22
N ALA A 73 9.21 8.49 -6.68
CA ALA A 73 9.00 9.94 -6.75
C ALA A 73 9.10 10.60 -5.36
N LEU A 74 8.44 10.04 -4.35
CA LEU A 74 8.49 10.52 -2.96
C LEU A 74 9.90 10.40 -2.37
N SER A 75 10.62 9.33 -2.67
CA SER A 75 12.00 9.14 -2.22
C SER A 75 12.94 10.22 -2.75
N PHE A 76 12.80 10.60 -4.02
CA PHE A 76 13.56 11.72 -4.59
C PHE A 76 13.25 13.03 -3.87
N GLY A 77 11.97 13.33 -3.62
CA GLY A 77 11.56 14.50 -2.86
C GLY A 77 12.13 14.53 -1.44
N LEU A 78 12.05 13.40 -0.74
CA LEU A 78 12.57 13.26 0.62
C LEU A 78 14.10 13.46 0.67
N VAL A 79 14.86 12.78 -0.21
CA VAL A 79 16.31 12.93 -0.28
C VAL A 79 16.69 14.38 -0.57
N ASN A 80 16.02 15.03 -1.52
CA ASN A 80 16.31 16.42 -1.86
C ASN A 80 16.06 17.37 -0.67
N THR A 81 14.94 17.21 0.01
CA THR A 81 14.59 18.01 1.20
C THR A 81 15.59 17.79 2.35
N LEU A 82 15.94 16.54 2.65
CA LEU A 82 16.89 16.22 3.70
C LEU A 82 18.31 16.70 3.34
N MET A 83 18.72 16.60 2.07
CA MET A 83 20.01 17.12 1.61
C MET A 83 20.08 18.64 1.77
N MET A 84 19.00 19.38 1.45
CA MET A 84 18.95 20.82 1.65
C MET A 84 19.09 21.16 3.14
N ALA A 85 18.33 20.50 4.01
CA ALA A 85 18.42 20.67 5.45
C ALA A 85 19.83 20.39 6.00
N VAL A 86 20.50 19.36 5.47
CA VAL A 86 21.90 19.05 5.83
C VAL A 86 22.83 20.18 5.37
N PHE A 87 22.68 20.69 4.13
CA PHE A 87 23.52 21.77 3.63
C PHE A 87 23.36 23.08 4.41
N GLU A 88 22.16 23.41 4.84
CA GLU A 88 21.89 24.59 5.68
C GLU A 88 22.59 24.51 7.04
N ARG A 89 22.79 23.30 7.57
CA ARG A 89 23.38 23.04 8.90
C ARG A 89 24.84 22.55 8.87
N VAL A 90 25.51 22.58 7.70
CA VAL A 90 26.90 22.09 7.55
C VAL A 90 27.85 22.75 8.56
N ARG A 91 27.72 24.05 8.81
CA ARG A 91 28.53 24.78 9.77
C ARG A 91 28.32 24.28 11.22
N GLU A 92 27.11 23.97 11.60
CA GLU A 92 26.80 23.39 12.90
C GLU A 92 27.46 22.02 13.06
N PHE A 93 27.36 21.17 12.06
CA PHE A 93 27.97 19.83 12.06
C PHE A 93 29.51 19.92 12.11
N GLY A 94 30.12 20.87 11.38
CA GLY A 94 31.56 21.14 11.45
C GLY A 94 32.02 21.59 12.83
N LEU A 95 31.24 22.47 13.49
CA LEU A 95 31.51 22.93 14.86
C LEU A 95 31.39 21.76 15.87
N MET A 96 30.36 20.93 15.75
CA MET A 96 30.19 19.75 16.61
C MET A 96 31.37 18.77 16.49
N GLN A 97 31.88 18.55 15.28
CA GLN A 97 33.07 17.74 15.06
C GLN A 97 34.35 18.39 15.62
N ALA A 98 34.50 19.70 15.47
CA ALA A 98 35.65 20.44 16.06
C ALA A 98 35.64 20.35 17.61
N LEU A 99 34.49 20.26 18.23
CA LEU A 99 34.30 20.02 19.67
C LEU A 99 34.50 18.56 20.08
N GLY A 100 34.82 17.66 19.13
CA GLY A 100 35.12 16.25 19.41
C GLY A 100 33.96 15.29 19.23
N MET A 101 32.82 15.72 18.67
CA MET A 101 31.71 14.82 18.37
C MET A 101 32.10 13.84 17.25
N LYS A 102 31.83 12.57 17.45
CA LYS A 102 32.12 11.53 16.45
C LYS A 102 31.19 11.68 15.21
N PRO A 103 31.69 11.46 13.99
CA PRO A 103 30.89 11.51 12.76
C PRO A 103 29.65 10.60 12.82
N SER A 104 29.76 9.42 13.47
CA SER A 104 28.63 8.51 13.67
C SER A 104 27.51 9.10 14.52
N ALA A 105 27.84 9.97 15.48
CA ALA A 105 26.82 10.64 16.32
C ALA A 105 26.00 11.64 15.49
N ILE A 106 26.66 12.40 14.59
CA ILE A 106 25.99 13.32 13.66
C ILE A 106 25.09 12.54 12.69
N MET A 107 25.59 11.43 12.13
CA MET A 107 24.79 10.57 11.26
C MET A 107 23.52 10.06 11.99
N TYR A 108 23.68 9.61 13.24
CA TYR A 108 22.57 9.12 14.05
C TYR A 108 21.55 10.23 14.37
N GLN A 109 22.04 11.44 14.66
CA GLN A 109 21.20 12.61 14.93
C GLN A 109 20.33 12.94 13.71
N VAL A 110 20.92 13.04 12.50
CA VAL A 110 20.18 13.33 11.26
C VAL A 110 19.19 12.20 10.93
N LEU A 111 19.60 10.94 11.14
CA LEU A 111 18.72 9.81 10.92
C LEU A 111 17.51 9.82 11.89
N LEU A 112 17.75 10.11 13.18
CA LEU A 112 16.69 10.22 14.18
C LEU A 112 15.71 11.35 13.83
N GLU A 113 16.21 12.52 13.43
CA GLU A 113 15.39 13.65 12.98
C GLU A 113 14.52 13.25 11.77
N SER A 114 15.11 12.56 10.79
CA SER A 114 14.39 12.05 9.61
C SER A 114 13.29 11.05 10.00
N VAL A 115 13.58 10.14 10.92
CA VAL A 115 12.59 9.15 11.40
C VAL A 115 11.44 9.84 12.15
N MET A 116 11.73 10.85 12.97
CA MET A 116 10.69 11.61 13.69
C MET A 116 9.77 12.36 12.70
N LEU A 117 10.35 13.02 11.69
CA LEU A 117 9.57 13.67 10.62
C LEU A 117 8.73 12.67 9.83
N LEU A 118 9.29 11.50 9.54
CA LEU A 118 8.58 10.42 8.84
C LEU A 118 7.38 9.92 9.67
N LEU A 119 7.55 9.71 10.97
CA LEU A 119 6.46 9.28 11.85
C LEU A 119 5.35 10.34 11.97
N LEU A 120 5.72 11.62 12.06
CA LEU A 120 4.75 12.72 12.04
C LEU A 120 3.99 12.78 10.71
N GLY A 121 4.70 12.63 9.61
CA GLY A 121 4.10 12.57 8.27
C GLY A 121 3.14 11.37 8.11
N LEU A 122 3.53 10.19 8.61
CA LEU A 122 2.67 9.01 8.62
C LEU A 122 1.41 9.20 9.47
N LEU A 123 1.56 9.79 10.66
CA LEU A 123 0.42 10.10 11.51
C LEU A 123 -0.56 11.03 10.80
N ALA A 124 -0.07 12.12 10.24
CA ALA A 124 -0.89 13.07 9.49
C ALA A 124 -1.53 12.43 8.25
N GLY A 125 -0.76 11.63 7.49
CA GLY A 125 -1.24 10.93 6.31
C GLY A 125 -2.33 9.89 6.62
N ASN A 126 -2.15 9.10 7.69
CA ASN A 126 -3.17 8.15 8.13
C ASN A 126 -4.46 8.85 8.60
N LEU A 127 -4.35 9.96 9.33
CA LEU A 127 -5.50 10.76 9.73
C LEU A 127 -6.25 11.30 8.50
N LEU A 128 -5.53 11.89 7.54
CA LEU A 128 -6.12 12.37 6.29
C LEU A 128 -6.81 11.25 5.50
N ALA A 129 -6.19 10.05 5.43
CA ALA A 129 -6.78 8.90 4.75
C ALA A 129 -8.09 8.47 5.41
N ILE A 130 -8.13 8.39 6.76
CA ILE A 130 -9.35 8.05 7.50
C ILE A 130 -10.44 9.11 7.26
N PHE A 131 -10.11 10.41 7.41
CA PHE A 131 -11.06 11.49 7.19
C PHE A 131 -11.59 11.56 5.76
N SER A 132 -10.77 11.20 4.77
CA SER A 132 -11.18 11.20 3.37
C SER A 132 -12.06 10.01 3.01
N ILE A 133 -11.79 8.83 3.58
CA ILE A 133 -12.49 7.60 3.20
C ILE A 133 -13.77 7.40 4.03
N TRP A 134 -13.77 7.83 5.30
CA TRP A 134 -14.95 7.66 6.17
C TRP A 134 -16.26 8.17 5.56
N PRO A 135 -16.37 9.41 5.04
CA PRO A 135 -17.63 9.91 4.50
C PRO A 135 -18.10 9.22 3.22
N ILE A 136 -17.22 8.47 2.54
CA ILE A 136 -17.53 7.82 1.27
C ILE A 136 -17.67 6.29 1.39
N GLN A 137 -17.57 5.74 2.61
CA GLN A 137 -17.72 4.29 2.85
C GLN A 137 -19.12 3.77 2.50
N ASP A 138 -20.14 4.61 2.59
CA ASP A 138 -21.53 4.25 2.28
C ASP A 138 -21.76 4.04 0.77
N GLY A 139 -20.77 4.29 -0.04
CA GLY A 139 -20.78 4.07 -1.48
C GLY A 139 -20.71 5.37 -2.28
N ILE A 140 -19.90 5.33 -3.33
CA ILE A 140 -19.83 6.41 -4.33
C ILE A 140 -20.65 5.98 -5.53
N ASP A 141 -21.69 6.75 -5.84
CA ASP A 141 -22.48 6.55 -7.06
C ASP A 141 -21.70 7.04 -8.28
N LEU A 142 -21.27 6.10 -9.10
CA LEU A 142 -20.56 6.34 -10.36
C LEU A 142 -21.50 6.26 -11.57
N SER A 143 -22.81 6.28 -11.38
CA SER A 143 -23.82 6.12 -12.46
C SER A 143 -23.61 7.06 -13.63
N ALA A 144 -23.11 8.29 -13.36
CA ALA A 144 -22.82 9.28 -14.39
C ALA A 144 -21.69 8.88 -15.37
N VAL A 145 -20.78 7.98 -14.94
CA VAL A 145 -19.61 7.50 -15.71
C VAL A 145 -19.76 6.03 -16.10
N ALA A 146 -20.63 5.31 -15.40
CA ALA A 146 -20.73 3.86 -15.43
C ALA A 146 -21.77 3.30 -16.41
N GLN A 147 -22.34 4.11 -17.34
CA GLN A 147 -23.36 3.62 -18.30
C GLN A 147 -22.90 2.37 -19.09
N GLY A 148 -21.59 2.16 -19.28
CA GLY A 148 -21.03 0.94 -19.87
C GLY A 148 -20.87 -0.22 -18.90
N MET A 149 -20.77 0.05 -17.58
CA MET A 149 -20.54 -0.97 -16.56
C MET A 149 -21.84 -1.72 -16.20
N GLU A 150 -22.99 -1.04 -16.23
CA GLU A 150 -24.31 -1.65 -16.02
C GLU A 150 -24.64 -2.67 -17.13
N MET A 151 -24.20 -2.42 -18.36
CA MET A 151 -24.33 -3.39 -19.46
C MET A 151 -23.51 -4.66 -19.24
N MET A 152 -22.44 -4.59 -18.41
CA MET A 152 -21.60 -5.72 -18.02
C MET A 152 -22.06 -6.38 -16.71
N GLY A 153 -23.18 -5.94 -16.11
CA GLY A 153 -23.70 -6.47 -14.86
C GLY A 153 -22.87 -6.06 -13.62
N VAL A 154 -22.02 -5.04 -13.75
CA VAL A 154 -21.21 -4.50 -12.66
C VAL A 154 -21.98 -3.38 -11.97
N SER A 155 -22.02 -3.40 -10.64
CA SER A 155 -22.67 -2.36 -9.84
C SER A 155 -22.03 -0.99 -10.10
N SER A 156 -22.84 0.05 -10.32
CA SER A 156 -22.43 1.44 -10.44
C SER A 156 -22.02 2.08 -9.10
N ILE A 157 -22.20 1.37 -7.98
CA ILE A 157 -21.82 1.86 -6.65
C ILE A 157 -20.49 1.24 -6.23
N LEU A 158 -19.49 2.07 -6.01
CA LEU A 158 -18.18 1.69 -5.50
C LEU A 158 -18.15 1.88 -3.97
N TYR A 159 -17.81 0.84 -3.23
CA TYR A 159 -17.65 0.88 -1.78
C TYR A 159 -16.15 0.91 -1.40
N PRO A 160 -15.56 2.08 -1.12
CA PRO A 160 -14.18 2.14 -0.65
C PRO A 160 -14.08 1.54 0.76
N ALA A 161 -13.14 0.64 0.96
CA ALA A 161 -12.92 0.01 2.26
C ALA A 161 -11.46 0.14 2.69
N LEU A 162 -11.23 0.60 3.92
CA LEU A 162 -9.92 0.58 4.56
C LEU A 162 -9.76 -0.74 5.32
N LYS A 163 -8.88 -1.60 4.83
CA LYS A 163 -8.49 -2.81 5.54
C LYS A 163 -7.27 -2.51 6.41
N LEU A 164 -7.31 -2.89 7.67
CA LEU A 164 -6.19 -2.71 8.61
C LEU A 164 -4.89 -3.31 8.07
N LYS A 165 -4.96 -4.45 7.40
CA LYS A 165 -3.82 -5.12 6.77
C LYS A 165 -3.13 -4.21 5.74
N ASP A 166 -3.89 -3.52 4.91
CA ASP A 166 -3.36 -2.66 3.85
C ASP A 166 -2.72 -1.40 4.46
N ILE A 167 -3.35 -0.82 5.50
CA ILE A 167 -2.79 0.31 6.25
C ILE A 167 -1.45 -0.07 6.89
N VAL A 168 -1.40 -1.21 7.58
CA VAL A 168 -0.17 -1.68 8.23
C VAL A 168 0.92 -1.95 7.20
N LEU A 169 0.58 -2.63 6.10
CA LEU A 169 1.53 -2.91 5.03
C LEU A 169 2.09 -1.62 4.43
N ALA A 170 1.23 -0.65 4.10
CA ALA A 170 1.64 0.64 3.55
C ALA A 170 2.56 1.39 4.53
N ASN A 171 2.21 1.46 5.82
CA ASN A 171 3.04 2.11 6.83
C ASN A 171 4.41 1.44 6.98
N VAL A 172 4.47 0.11 7.01
CA VAL A 172 5.74 -0.64 7.10
C VAL A 172 6.62 -0.36 5.89
N VAL A 173 6.05 -0.36 4.69
CA VAL A 173 6.78 -0.06 3.45
C VAL A 173 7.30 1.38 3.46
N VAL A 174 6.47 2.36 3.87
CA VAL A 174 6.88 3.78 3.97
C VAL A 174 8.02 3.96 4.99
N ILE A 175 7.91 3.35 6.17
CA ILE A 175 8.96 3.43 7.20
C ILE A 175 10.27 2.83 6.67
N PHE A 176 10.21 1.64 6.09
CA PHE A 176 11.39 0.95 5.57
C PHE A 176 12.09 1.77 4.48
N LEU A 177 11.35 2.24 3.48
CA LEU A 177 11.90 3.04 2.39
C LEU A 177 12.33 4.43 2.86
N GLY A 178 11.60 5.05 3.78
CA GLY A 178 11.96 6.33 4.36
C GLY A 178 13.28 6.27 5.13
N ILE A 179 13.51 5.24 5.92
CA ILE A 179 14.78 5.00 6.60
C ILE A 179 15.90 4.75 5.57
N LEU A 180 15.65 3.91 4.58
CA LEU A 180 16.65 3.58 3.55
C LEU A 180 17.09 4.83 2.77
N THR A 181 16.14 5.67 2.37
CA THR A 181 16.43 6.91 1.62
C THR A 181 17.11 7.98 2.47
N SER A 182 16.83 8.05 3.78
CA SER A 182 17.45 9.00 4.70
C SER A 182 18.89 8.64 5.07
N LEU A 183 19.34 7.40 4.84
CA LEU A 183 20.71 6.98 5.10
C LEU A 183 21.73 7.79 4.27
N LEU A 184 21.42 8.12 3.02
CA LEU A 184 22.32 8.84 2.13
C LEU A 184 22.61 10.28 2.61
N PRO A 185 21.60 11.12 2.92
CA PRO A 185 21.86 12.46 3.49
C PRO A 185 22.48 12.38 4.89
N ALA A 186 22.10 11.43 5.73
CA ALA A 186 22.69 11.25 7.06
C ALA A 186 24.19 10.88 6.97
N TRP A 187 24.53 9.98 6.07
CA TRP A 187 25.91 9.62 5.81
C TRP A 187 26.72 10.81 5.26
N ARG A 188 26.17 11.60 4.33
CA ARG A 188 26.83 12.81 3.83
C ARG A 188 27.04 13.84 4.94
N ALA A 189 26.07 14.05 5.82
CA ALA A 189 26.21 14.95 6.96
C ALA A 189 27.40 14.60 7.86
N SER A 190 27.69 13.31 8.03
CA SER A 190 28.80 12.82 8.87
C SER A 190 30.19 13.00 8.25
N GLN A 191 30.27 13.24 6.95
CA GLN A 191 31.56 13.31 6.21
C GLN A 191 32.13 14.73 6.07
N TYR A 192 31.43 15.76 6.51
CA TYR A 192 31.94 17.13 6.43
C TYR A 192 33.13 17.34 7.39
N ARG A 193 34.26 17.80 6.84
CA ARG A 193 35.45 18.13 7.64
C ARG A 193 35.28 19.50 8.29
N PRO A 194 35.70 19.69 9.58
CA PRO A 194 35.52 20.94 10.30
C PRO A 194 36.15 22.15 9.54
N VAL A 195 37.31 21.96 8.92
CA VAL A 195 38.00 23.02 8.16
C VAL A 195 37.23 23.49 6.94
N GLU A 196 36.60 22.56 6.21
CA GLU A 196 35.80 22.86 5.01
C GLU A 196 34.44 23.48 5.37
N ALA A 197 33.85 23.07 6.51
CA ALA A 197 32.57 23.55 6.99
C ALA A 197 32.65 25.03 7.48
N ILE A 198 33.78 25.45 8.04
CA ILE A 198 33.98 26.81 8.55
C ILE A 198 34.45 27.78 7.43
N ALA A 199 35.15 27.27 6.41
CA ALA A 199 35.70 28.06 5.31
C ALA A 199 34.68 28.40 4.21
N LYS A 200 33.52 27.76 4.18
CA LYS A 200 32.39 28.11 3.28
C LYS A 200 31.64 29.30 3.85
N THR A 201 32.07 30.48 3.55
CA THR A 201 31.34 31.76 3.67
C THR A 201 30.52 32.00 2.41
#